data_dcc66b3c0521b7bc554ad73778b07bea
#
_entry.id   dcc66b3c0521b7bc554ad73778b07bea
#
_cell.length_a   1.000
_cell.length_b   1.000
_cell.length_c   1.000
_cell.angle_alpha   90.00
_cell.angle_beta   90.00
_cell.angle_gamma   90.00
#
_symmetry.space_group_name_H-M   'P 1'
#
loop_
_entity.id
_entity.type
_entity.pdbx_description
1 polymer ?
#
loop_
_entity_poly.entity_id
_entity_poly.type
_entity_poly.pdbx_seq_one_letter_code
_entity_poly.pdbx_strand_id
1 'polypeptide(L)'
;MPISELSAIERIARVLAAQRLSINAEGYESSVSDEVDAEWFNYRADAVAVLKTLREPDIVMANAGDVEVWSRMVTAALDDYEPDSRSSV
;
A
#
# COMPACT_ATOMS: atom_id res chain seq x y z
N MET A 1 -11.37 -7.30 14.92
CA MET A 1 -10.90 -6.76 13.64
C MET A 1 -10.06 -7.77 12.92
N PRO A 2 -10.38 -8.06 11.67
CA PRO A 2 -9.52 -8.97 10.94
C PRO A 2 -8.18 -8.34 10.62
N ILE A 3 -7.19 -9.18 10.51
CA ILE A 3 -5.85 -8.78 10.14
C ILE A 3 -5.59 -9.31 8.75
N SER A 4 -5.16 -8.43 7.85
CA SER A 4 -4.89 -8.82 6.48
C SER A 4 -3.64 -9.69 6.41
N GLU A 5 -3.68 -10.69 5.55
CA GLU A 5 -2.49 -11.50 5.28
C GLU A 5 -1.56 -10.83 4.29
N LEU A 6 -2.05 -9.83 3.58
CA LEU A 6 -1.21 -9.08 2.65
C LEU A 6 -0.60 -7.90 3.37
N SER A 7 0.63 -7.57 3.01
CA SER A 7 1.26 -6.39 3.59
C SER A 7 0.51 -5.13 3.20
N ALA A 8 0.67 -4.07 4.00
CA ALA A 8 0.02 -2.81 3.68
C ALA A 8 0.51 -2.28 2.33
N ILE A 9 1.80 -2.42 2.07
CA ILE A 9 2.36 -1.95 0.81
C ILE A 9 1.75 -2.69 -0.37
N GLU A 10 1.61 -4.01 -0.27
CA GLU A 10 1.01 -4.75 -1.36
C GLU A 10 -0.44 -4.34 -1.57
N ARG A 11 -1.19 -4.17 -0.48
CA ARG A 11 -2.60 -3.80 -0.62
C ARG A 11 -2.76 -2.44 -1.28
N ILE A 12 -1.92 -1.48 -0.89
CA ILE A 12 -1.97 -0.16 -1.50
C ILE A 12 -1.56 -0.24 -2.98
N ALA A 13 -0.49 -0.96 -3.25
CA ALA A 13 -0.01 -1.10 -4.62
C ALA A 13 -1.05 -1.73 -5.52
N ARG A 14 -1.79 -2.72 -5.00
CA ARG A 14 -2.85 -3.35 -5.77
C ARG A 14 -3.99 -2.38 -6.07
N VAL A 15 -4.32 -1.53 -5.10
CA VAL A 15 -5.35 -0.51 -5.33
C VAL A 15 -4.90 0.47 -6.42
N LEU A 16 -3.66 0.91 -6.34
CA LEU A 16 -3.14 1.85 -7.33
C LEU A 16 -3.13 1.23 -8.73
N ALA A 17 -2.72 -0.03 -8.80
CA ALA A 17 -2.72 -0.74 -10.08
C ALA A 17 -4.13 -0.88 -10.61
N ALA A 18 -5.07 -1.25 -9.74
CA ALA A 18 -6.46 -1.44 -10.14
C ALA A 18 -7.07 -0.14 -10.65
N GLN A 19 -6.78 0.96 -9.99
CA GLN A 19 -7.28 2.27 -10.41
C GLN A 19 -6.81 2.59 -11.82
N ARG A 20 -5.53 2.40 -12.05
CA ARG A 20 -4.95 2.71 -13.34
C ARG A 20 -5.51 1.81 -14.44
N LEU A 21 -5.54 0.52 -14.16
CA LEU A 21 -5.99 -0.45 -15.15
C LEU A 21 -7.48 -0.35 -15.40
N SER A 22 -8.25 -0.01 -14.38
CA SER A 22 -9.69 0.16 -14.54
C SER A 22 -10.00 1.31 -15.49
N ILE A 23 -9.28 2.40 -15.37
CA ILE A 23 -9.46 3.53 -16.28
C ILE A 23 -9.17 3.11 -17.71
N ASN A 24 -8.09 2.36 -17.89
CA ASN A 24 -7.68 1.92 -19.22
C ASN A 24 -8.61 0.86 -19.80
N ALA A 25 -9.17 0.02 -18.95
CA ALA A 25 -10.00 -1.10 -19.38
C ALA A 25 -11.47 -0.74 -19.57
N GLU A 26 -11.83 0.46 -19.21
CA GLU A 26 -13.20 0.95 -19.40
C GLU A 26 -14.24 0.07 -18.71
N GLY A 27 -13.88 -0.43 -17.54
CA GLY A 27 -14.85 -1.14 -16.73
C GLY A 27 -14.84 -2.66 -16.83
N TYR A 28 -13.94 -3.23 -17.56
CA TYR A 28 -13.84 -4.68 -17.64
C TYR A 28 -13.09 -5.22 -16.43
N GLU A 29 -13.82 -5.42 -15.37
CA GLU A 29 -13.22 -5.71 -14.08
C GLU A 29 -12.51 -7.04 -13.99
N SER A 30 -13.04 -8.06 -14.65
CA SER A 30 -12.39 -9.36 -14.57
C SER A 30 -11.03 -9.35 -15.21
N SER A 31 -10.88 -8.61 -16.30
CA SER A 31 -9.58 -8.40 -16.93
C SER A 31 -8.64 -7.66 -16.02
N VAL A 32 -9.17 -6.64 -15.34
CA VAL A 32 -8.37 -5.83 -14.45
C VAL A 32 -7.80 -6.67 -13.31
N SER A 33 -8.59 -7.59 -12.80
CA SER A 33 -8.14 -8.42 -11.69
C SER A 33 -6.90 -9.24 -12.06
N ASP A 34 -6.90 -9.82 -13.23
CA ASP A 34 -5.74 -10.60 -13.67
C ASP A 34 -4.53 -9.70 -13.89
N GLU A 35 -4.76 -8.51 -14.42
CA GLU A 35 -3.66 -7.59 -14.66
C GLU A 35 -3.11 -7.02 -13.37
N VAL A 36 -3.96 -6.83 -12.37
CA VAL A 36 -3.48 -6.40 -11.07
C VAL A 36 -2.51 -7.42 -10.50
N ASP A 37 -2.86 -8.71 -10.60
CA ASP A 37 -1.99 -9.76 -10.11
C ASP A 37 -0.64 -9.73 -10.81
N ALA A 38 -0.62 -9.36 -12.07
CA ALA A 38 0.61 -9.35 -12.85
C ALA A 38 1.43 -8.08 -12.65
N GLU A 39 0.80 -6.98 -12.28
CA GLU A 39 1.47 -5.70 -12.35
C GLU A 39 1.54 -4.90 -11.05
N TRP A 40 0.91 -5.38 -9.97
CA TRP A 40 0.85 -4.57 -8.75
C TRP A 40 2.26 -4.18 -8.24
N PHE A 41 3.22 -5.04 -8.43
CA PHE A 41 4.56 -4.77 -7.88
C PHE A 41 5.22 -3.56 -8.55
N ASN A 42 4.75 -3.17 -9.73
CA ASN A 42 5.25 -1.96 -10.38
C ASN A 42 4.83 -0.70 -9.62
N TYR A 43 3.88 -0.83 -8.70
CA TYR A 43 3.34 0.29 -7.95
C TYR A 43 3.84 0.32 -6.51
N ARG A 44 4.84 -0.52 -6.20
CA ARG A 44 5.34 -0.58 -4.83
C ARG A 44 5.95 0.73 -4.36
N ALA A 45 6.71 1.38 -5.23
CA ALA A 45 7.33 2.65 -4.84
C ALA A 45 6.27 3.70 -4.55
N ASP A 46 5.20 3.71 -5.33
CA ASP A 46 4.10 4.63 -5.08
C ASP A 46 3.40 4.31 -3.77
N ALA A 47 3.24 3.03 -3.48
CA ALA A 47 2.63 2.62 -2.22
C ALA A 47 3.46 3.03 -1.02
N VAL A 48 4.78 2.93 -1.15
CA VAL A 48 5.69 3.38 -0.09
C VAL A 48 5.51 4.89 0.14
N ALA A 49 5.41 5.65 -0.94
CA ALA A 49 5.21 7.10 -0.82
C ALA A 49 3.90 7.41 -0.11
N VAL A 50 2.84 6.67 -0.41
CA VAL A 50 1.55 6.85 0.25
C VAL A 50 1.68 6.58 1.75
N LEU A 51 2.33 5.48 2.12
CA LEU A 51 2.49 5.16 3.54
C LEU A 51 3.34 6.18 4.27
N LYS A 52 4.39 6.68 3.62
CA LYS A 52 5.22 7.70 4.25
C LYS A 52 4.42 8.96 4.53
N THR A 53 3.53 9.31 3.61
CA THR A 53 2.66 10.46 3.82
C THR A 53 1.74 10.25 5.01
N LEU A 54 1.23 9.03 5.15
CA LEU A 54 0.28 8.73 6.23
C LEU A 54 0.95 8.53 7.58
N ARG A 55 2.26 8.44 7.62
CA ARG A 55 2.95 8.17 8.89
C ARG A 55 2.68 9.27 9.91
N GLU A 56 2.56 10.50 9.46
CA GLU A 56 2.20 11.61 10.35
C GLU A 56 0.70 11.79 10.33
N PRO A 57 0.02 11.50 11.42
CA PRO A 57 -1.44 11.69 11.46
C PRO A 57 -1.78 13.18 11.55
N ASP A 58 -2.96 13.51 11.02
CA ASP A 58 -3.45 14.88 11.20
C ASP A 58 -4.20 14.98 12.52
N ILE A 59 -4.76 16.18 12.78
CA ILE A 59 -5.39 16.42 14.07
C ILE A 59 -6.64 15.56 14.28
N VAL A 60 -7.36 15.26 13.22
CA VAL A 60 -8.55 14.43 13.32
C VAL A 60 -8.15 13.02 13.73
N MET A 61 -7.10 12.49 13.11
CA MET A 61 -6.61 11.16 13.44
C MET A 61 -6.03 11.13 14.85
N ALA A 62 -5.31 12.18 15.23
CA ALA A 62 -4.71 12.25 16.56
C ALA A 62 -5.77 12.24 17.63
N ASN A 63 -6.89 12.88 17.37
CA ASN A 63 -7.98 12.92 18.35
C ASN A 63 -8.71 11.58 18.48
N ALA A 64 -8.59 10.75 17.45
CA ALA A 64 -9.31 9.48 17.43
C ALA A 64 -8.49 8.32 18.00
N GLY A 65 -7.19 8.49 18.15
CA GLY A 65 -6.37 7.38 18.59
C GLY A 65 -5.04 7.84 19.16
N ASP A 66 -4.07 6.93 19.16
CA ASP A 66 -2.77 7.16 19.76
C ASP A 66 -1.74 7.41 18.65
N VAL A 67 -1.18 8.61 18.63
CA VAL A 67 -0.25 9.03 17.59
C VAL A 67 0.99 8.14 17.54
N GLU A 68 1.53 7.78 18.70
CA GLU A 68 2.73 6.96 18.73
C GLU A 68 2.48 5.56 18.23
N VAL A 69 1.33 5.00 18.59
CA VAL A 69 0.99 3.66 18.12
C VAL A 69 0.81 3.68 16.60
N TRP A 70 0.11 4.68 16.11
CA TRP A 70 -0.09 4.81 14.66
C TRP A 70 1.25 4.91 13.94
N SER A 71 2.13 5.79 14.42
CA SER A 71 3.42 5.99 13.80
C SER A 71 4.25 4.71 13.78
N ARG A 72 4.23 3.97 14.90
CA ARG A 72 4.96 2.70 14.96
C ARG A 72 4.40 1.66 14.00
N MET A 73 3.07 1.63 13.87
CA MET A 73 2.45 0.66 12.99
C MET A 73 2.78 0.96 11.52
N VAL A 74 2.72 2.23 11.15
CA VAL A 74 3.06 2.60 9.78
C VAL A 74 4.54 2.37 9.51
N THR A 75 5.40 2.69 10.47
CA THR A 75 6.83 2.45 10.33
C THR A 75 7.10 0.95 10.15
N ALA A 76 6.40 0.11 10.91
CA ALA A 76 6.54 -1.33 10.76
C ALA A 76 6.15 -1.79 9.35
N ALA A 77 5.08 -1.20 8.81
CA ALA A 77 4.66 -1.55 7.46
C ALA A 77 5.71 -1.13 6.44
N LEU A 78 6.33 0.02 6.65
CA LEU A 78 7.40 0.48 5.76
C LEU A 78 8.64 -0.39 5.86
N ASP A 79 8.97 -0.83 7.07
CA ASP A 79 10.12 -1.70 7.26
C ASP A 79 9.92 -3.09 6.68
N ASP A 80 8.68 -3.49 6.52
CA ASP A 80 8.34 -4.79 5.95
C ASP A 80 8.48 -4.78 4.43
N TYR A 81 8.68 -3.61 3.85
CA TYR A 81 8.89 -3.50 2.41
C TYR A 81 10.24 -4.09 2.07
N GLU A 82 10.24 -5.05 1.16
CA GLU A 82 11.45 -5.79 0.81
C GLU A 82 11.86 -5.49 -0.61
N PRO A 83 12.51 -4.39 -0.85
CA PRO A 83 12.96 -4.09 -2.20
C PRO A 83 14.10 -5.00 -2.59
N ASP A 84 14.41 -4.99 -3.86
CA ASP A 84 15.48 -5.82 -4.39
C ASP A 84 16.82 -5.53 -3.75
N SER A 85 17.00 -4.32 -3.27
CA SER A 85 18.27 -3.95 -2.67
C SER A 85 18.62 -4.83 -1.48
N ARG A 86 17.65 -5.43 -0.87
CA ARG A 86 17.91 -6.31 0.24
C ARG A 86 18.79 -7.47 -0.16
N SER A 87 18.63 -7.92 -1.36
CA SER A 87 19.40 -9.06 -1.81
C SER A 87 20.86 -8.71 -2.07
N SER A 88 21.18 -7.46 -2.09
CA SER A 88 22.55 -7.05 -2.34
C SER A 88 23.45 -7.21 -1.12
N VAL A 89 22.87 -7.50 -0.03
CA VAL A 89 23.61 -7.64 1.22
C VAL A 89 24.58 -8.81 1.20
#